data_2b053b3c4c65d4ed0a14d32e184a5efe
#
_entry.id   2b053b3c4c65d4ed0a14d32e184a5efe
#
_cell.length_a   1.000
_cell.length_b   1.000
_cell.length_c   1.000
_cell.angle_alpha   90.00
_cell.angle_beta   90.00
_cell.angle_gamma   90.00
#
_symmetry.space_group_name_H-M   'P 1'
#
loop_
_entity.id
_entity.type
_entity.pdbx_description
1 polymer ?
#
loop_
_entity_poly.entity_id
_entity_poly.type
_entity_poly.pdbx_seq_one_letter_code
_entity_poly.pdbx_strand_id
1 'polypeptide(L)'
;MDRRKFVKNTALSAIGASLIAPLESFAHTQATHLESEDLSSTALADPIYNLHFIALGDWGRNGEYLQTEVAKQMGQWAASHPNNFVISVGDNFYPKGVVSEHDPLFNFSFENVYTAHSLQCDWYPILGNHDYGSEPDAQIRYSKVSRRWNMPSRYYSKEVSLGANNGKVLFVFIDTQPIVYDMKDQEPQKQLEWIKQTLKQASPDVKWKVVVGHHPHYTVGPRIKNYDTLEIRKALSTILEENKVDIYLTGHEHSLQHIKPEGHTHLFISGAGSELTPVTSGVSYSRFAASENGYMYFAVNAKQFNMKAVSYKGNVLYETTLSK
;
A
#
# COMPACT_ATOMS: atom_id res chain seq x y z
N MET A 1 -14.73 -32.73 43.75
CA MET A 1 -14.99 -34.02 43.09
C MET A 1 -14.72 -33.81 41.59
N ASP A 2 -13.94 -34.50 40.92
CA ASP A 2 -12.67 -35.20 41.12
C ASP A 2 -11.95 -35.14 39.78
N ARG A 3 -10.73 -34.74 39.82
CA ARG A 3 -9.83 -34.78 38.66
C ARG A 3 -9.33 -36.20 38.51
N ARG A 4 -9.20 -36.66 37.28
CA ARG A 4 -8.52 -37.86 36.81
C ARG A 4 -9.44 -38.92 36.24
N LYS A 5 -9.45 -39.01 34.93
CA LYS A 5 -9.13 -40.24 34.22
C LYS A 5 -8.76 -39.92 32.77
N PHE A 6 -7.48 -39.77 32.62
CA PHE A 6 -6.75 -39.85 31.36
C PHE A 6 -6.08 -41.24 31.35
N VAL A 7 -5.91 -41.78 30.17
CA VAL A 7 -4.90 -42.78 29.80
C VAL A 7 -5.39 -44.18 29.44
N LYS A 8 -5.01 -44.51 28.21
CA LYS A 8 -4.54 -45.78 27.62
C LYS A 8 -5.44 -46.52 26.67
N ASN A 9 -4.96 -46.61 25.42
CA ASN A 9 -4.46 -47.83 24.76
C ASN A 9 -3.91 -47.42 23.41
N THR A 10 -2.61 -47.38 23.15
CA THR A 10 -1.59 -48.42 22.87
C THR A 10 -2.05 -49.46 21.83
N ALA A 11 -1.56 -49.30 20.60
CA ALA A 11 -0.47 -49.98 19.91
C ALA A 11 -0.73 -51.46 19.57
N LEU A 12 -0.45 -51.80 18.30
CA LEU A 12 0.37 -52.92 17.81
C LEU A 12 0.07 -53.11 16.32
N SER A 13 1.01 -52.83 15.41
CA SER A 13 2.02 -53.73 14.83
C SER A 13 1.46 -54.83 13.91
N ALA A 14 1.81 -54.78 12.64
CA ALA A 14 2.16 -55.98 11.86
C ALA A 14 3.12 -55.65 10.73
N ILE A 15 4.22 -56.32 10.80
CA ILE A 15 5.32 -56.47 9.87
C ILE A 15 4.95 -57.55 8.85
N GLY A 16 5.39 -57.40 7.58
CA GLY A 16 5.36 -58.47 6.59
C GLY A 16 6.02 -57.99 5.34
N ALA A 17 7.22 -58.13 5.18
CA ALA A 17 8.12 -59.14 4.60
C ALA A 17 8.09 -59.20 3.08
N SER A 18 9.21 -58.84 2.55
CA SER A 18 9.92 -59.07 1.29
C SER A 18 9.46 -60.21 0.41
N LEU A 19 9.52 -59.95 -0.91
CA LEU A 19 10.01 -60.98 -1.87
C LEU A 19 10.75 -60.27 -3.02
N ILE A 20 11.97 -60.70 -3.21
CA ILE A 20 12.96 -60.35 -4.25
C ILE A 20 12.84 -61.39 -5.38
N ALA A 21 13.00 -60.97 -6.64
CA ALA A 21 13.79 -61.57 -7.71
C ALA A 21 13.06 -61.65 -9.07
N PRO A 22 13.77 -61.83 -10.20
CA PRO A 22 14.99 -61.20 -10.65
C PRO A 22 14.89 -60.57 -12.08
N LEU A 23 16.01 -60.04 -12.54
CA LEU A 23 16.33 -59.61 -13.89
C LEU A 23 16.05 -60.63 -14.96
N GLU A 24 15.62 -60.19 -16.15
CA GLU A 24 16.23 -60.63 -17.42
C GLU A 24 16.09 -59.59 -18.51
N SER A 25 17.12 -59.53 -19.31
CA SER A 25 17.52 -58.57 -20.32
C SER A 25 16.89 -58.87 -21.70
N PHE A 26 17.27 -57.97 -22.62
CA PHE A 26 17.15 -57.90 -24.09
C PHE A 26 15.98 -57.03 -24.61
N ALA A 27 16.21 -56.01 -25.38
CA ALA A 27 16.90 -55.96 -26.65
C ALA A 27 17.15 -54.51 -27.12
N HIS A 28 18.24 -54.32 -27.80
CA HIS A 28 18.59 -53.19 -28.67
C HIS A 28 17.45 -52.86 -29.65
N THR A 29 17.12 -51.56 -29.73
CA THR A 29 16.55 -51.00 -30.97
C THR A 29 17.10 -49.58 -31.15
N GLN A 30 17.56 -49.32 -32.33
CA GLN A 30 18.31 -48.19 -32.82
C GLN A 30 17.70 -46.81 -32.49
N ALA A 31 18.60 -45.95 -32.03
CA ALA A 31 18.34 -44.52 -31.92
C ALA A 31 18.23 -43.89 -33.30
N THR A 32 17.08 -43.43 -33.68
CA THR A 32 16.93 -42.38 -34.70
C THR A 32 17.18 -41.06 -34.04
N HIS A 33 18.23 -40.37 -34.45
CA HIS A 33 18.45 -38.97 -34.14
C HIS A 33 17.24 -38.14 -34.60
N LEU A 34 16.41 -37.70 -33.65
CA LEU A 34 15.58 -36.52 -33.82
C LEU A 34 16.39 -35.40 -33.21
N GLU A 35 16.83 -34.49 -34.07
CA GLU A 35 17.35 -33.19 -33.63
C GLU A 35 16.30 -32.54 -32.75
N SER A 36 16.58 -32.42 -31.45
CA SER A 36 15.81 -31.57 -30.55
C SER A 36 16.11 -30.14 -30.95
N GLU A 37 15.18 -29.49 -31.64
CA GLU A 37 15.14 -28.05 -31.70
C GLU A 37 15.13 -27.55 -30.27
N ASP A 38 16.23 -26.91 -29.92
CA ASP A 38 16.46 -26.25 -28.64
C ASP A 38 15.51 -25.02 -28.55
N LEU A 39 14.24 -25.27 -28.19
CA LEU A 39 13.34 -24.26 -27.75
C LEU A 39 13.83 -23.79 -26.37
N SER A 40 14.96 -23.07 -26.37
CA SER A 40 15.29 -22.22 -25.22
C SER A 40 14.23 -21.14 -25.11
N SER A 41 13.11 -21.47 -24.47
CA SER A 41 12.24 -20.47 -23.91
C SER A 41 13.08 -19.74 -22.86
N THR A 42 13.66 -18.62 -23.25
CA THR A 42 14.15 -17.63 -22.29
C THR A 42 12.93 -17.14 -21.51
N ALA A 43 12.53 -17.90 -20.52
CA ALA A 43 11.66 -17.39 -19.49
C ALA A 43 12.38 -16.14 -18.95
N LEU A 44 11.88 -14.97 -19.29
CA LEU A 44 12.38 -13.72 -18.73
C LEU A 44 12.31 -13.89 -17.22
N ALA A 45 13.46 -13.85 -16.56
CA ALA A 45 13.50 -13.91 -15.10
C ALA A 45 12.58 -12.83 -14.55
N ASP A 46 11.81 -13.15 -13.50
CA ASP A 46 10.93 -12.19 -12.86
C ASP A 46 11.71 -10.92 -12.49
N PRO A 47 11.15 -9.75 -12.71
CA PRO A 47 11.84 -8.50 -12.45
C PRO A 47 12.22 -8.39 -10.97
N ILE A 48 13.48 -8.09 -10.67
CA ILE A 48 13.93 -7.83 -9.31
C ILE A 48 13.49 -6.43 -8.91
N TYR A 49 12.69 -6.34 -7.87
CA TYR A 49 12.29 -5.08 -7.26
C TYR A 49 13.14 -4.78 -6.03
N ASN A 50 13.51 -3.51 -5.86
CA ASN A 50 14.47 -3.07 -4.85
C ASN A 50 13.79 -2.34 -3.69
N LEU A 51 12.58 -1.84 -3.90
CA LEU A 51 11.79 -1.12 -2.91
C LEU A 51 10.39 -1.71 -2.87
N HIS A 52 9.91 -1.97 -1.64
CA HIS A 52 8.58 -2.52 -1.41
C HIS A 52 7.89 -1.74 -0.30
N PHE A 53 6.62 -1.42 -0.48
CA PHE A 53 5.85 -0.76 0.56
C PHE A 53 4.35 -1.06 0.45
N ILE A 54 3.66 -0.88 1.56
CA ILE A 54 2.20 -0.96 1.63
C ILE A 54 1.63 0.45 1.78
N ALA A 55 0.52 0.73 1.13
CA ALA A 55 -0.27 1.92 1.36
C ALA A 55 -1.66 1.56 1.89
N LEU A 56 -2.09 2.29 2.92
CA LEU A 56 -3.35 2.08 3.62
C LEU A 56 -3.87 3.41 4.13
N GLY A 57 -5.17 3.68 4.04
CA GLY A 57 -5.83 4.85 4.62
C GLY A 57 -7.17 4.53 5.22
N ASP A 58 -7.75 5.51 5.89
CA ASP A 58 -9.13 5.47 6.38
C ASP A 58 -9.38 4.30 7.36
N TRP A 59 -8.39 4.05 8.25
CA TRP A 59 -8.34 2.79 9.00
C TRP A 59 -8.66 2.93 10.50
N GLY A 60 -8.40 4.06 11.14
CA GLY A 60 -8.34 4.22 12.59
C GLY A 60 -9.66 4.10 13.36
N ARG A 61 -10.24 2.91 13.44
CA ARG A 61 -11.54 2.64 14.06
C ARG A 61 -11.51 1.64 15.20
N ASN A 62 -10.43 1.66 16.00
CA ASN A 62 -10.26 0.82 17.21
C ASN A 62 -10.40 -0.68 16.94
N GLY A 63 -9.99 -1.14 15.75
CA GLY A 63 -10.10 -2.54 15.33
C GLY A 63 -11.45 -2.93 14.71
N GLU A 64 -12.43 -2.01 14.68
CA GLU A 64 -13.76 -2.26 14.11
C GLU A 64 -13.76 -2.13 12.57
N TYR A 65 -14.91 -2.41 11.94
CA TYR A 65 -15.12 -2.35 10.48
C TYR A 65 -14.07 -3.12 9.66
N LEU A 66 -13.71 -4.31 10.13
CA LEU A 66 -12.66 -5.17 9.54
C LEU A 66 -11.24 -4.59 9.59
N GLN A 67 -10.97 -3.52 10.34
CA GLN A 67 -9.62 -2.97 10.51
C GLN A 67 -8.63 -4.04 11.02
N THR A 68 -9.05 -4.84 12.01
CA THR A 68 -8.23 -5.92 12.58
C THR A 68 -7.91 -7.00 11.55
N GLU A 69 -8.87 -7.37 10.72
CA GLU A 69 -8.71 -8.36 9.66
C GLU A 69 -7.76 -7.87 8.57
N VAL A 70 -7.90 -6.59 8.15
CA VAL A 70 -6.98 -5.92 7.23
C VAL A 70 -5.56 -5.92 7.81
N ALA A 71 -5.39 -5.51 9.08
CA ALA A 71 -4.09 -5.47 9.75
C ALA A 71 -3.45 -6.86 9.84
N LYS A 72 -4.23 -7.89 10.17
CA LYS A 72 -3.77 -9.27 10.19
C LYS A 72 -3.29 -9.73 8.81
N GLN A 73 -4.07 -9.45 7.77
CA GLN A 73 -3.70 -9.81 6.40
C GLN A 73 -2.48 -9.03 5.90
N MET A 74 -2.36 -7.73 6.21
CA MET A 74 -1.15 -6.95 5.94
C MET A 74 0.08 -7.60 6.57
N GLY A 75 -0.04 -8.02 7.84
CA GLY A 75 1.03 -8.71 8.56
C GLY A 75 1.45 -10.03 7.91
N GLN A 76 0.49 -10.84 7.46
CA GLN A 76 0.73 -12.09 6.74
C GLN A 76 1.39 -11.85 5.37
N TRP A 77 0.89 -10.86 4.63
CA TRP A 77 1.46 -10.47 3.34
C TRP A 77 2.91 -10.00 3.50
N ALA A 78 3.17 -9.08 4.41
CA ALA A 78 4.50 -8.54 4.67
C ALA A 78 5.47 -9.57 5.30
N ALA A 79 4.98 -10.68 5.86
CA ALA A 79 5.81 -11.79 6.30
C ALA A 79 6.29 -12.68 5.15
N SER A 80 5.55 -12.71 4.02
CA SER A 80 5.86 -13.52 2.84
C SER A 80 6.38 -12.70 1.64
N HIS A 81 6.25 -11.37 1.69
CA HIS A 81 6.71 -10.44 0.66
C HIS A 81 7.56 -9.34 1.32
N PRO A 82 8.64 -8.89 0.70
CA PRO A 82 9.42 -7.77 1.24
C PRO A 82 8.54 -6.55 1.52
N ASN A 83 8.78 -5.87 2.66
CA ASN A 83 8.11 -4.61 3.00
C ASN A 83 9.07 -3.71 3.76
N ASN A 84 9.46 -2.59 3.16
CA ASN A 84 10.41 -1.66 3.75
C ASN A 84 9.72 -0.66 4.70
N PHE A 85 8.49 -0.24 4.36
CA PHE A 85 7.72 0.70 5.17
C PHE A 85 6.22 0.66 4.79
N VAL A 86 5.41 1.36 5.57
CA VAL A 86 3.99 1.58 5.28
C VAL A 86 3.74 3.08 5.08
N ILE A 87 2.92 3.44 4.10
CA ILE A 87 2.39 4.78 3.93
C ILE A 87 0.94 4.78 4.43
N SER A 88 0.62 5.67 5.38
CA SER A 88 -0.76 5.94 5.76
C SER A 88 -1.26 7.18 5.01
N VAL A 89 -2.31 7.00 4.20
CA VAL A 89 -2.83 8.05 3.32
C VAL A 89 -3.95 8.88 3.97
N GLY A 90 -3.89 9.04 5.29
CA GLY A 90 -4.78 9.92 6.08
C GLY A 90 -6.00 9.23 6.66
N ASP A 91 -6.78 9.99 7.41
CA ASP A 91 -7.87 9.52 8.27
C ASP A 91 -7.36 8.39 9.18
N ASN A 92 -6.32 8.76 9.94
CA ASN A 92 -5.61 7.84 10.81
C ASN A 92 -6.41 7.51 12.07
N PHE A 93 -7.31 8.42 12.50
CA PHE A 93 -8.10 8.25 13.72
C PHE A 93 -9.51 8.82 13.57
N TYR A 94 -10.51 7.97 13.73
CA TYR A 94 -11.92 8.30 13.70
C TYR A 94 -12.51 8.42 15.12
N PRO A 95 -13.65 9.19 15.29
CA PRO A 95 -14.28 10.02 14.25
C PRO A 95 -13.68 11.42 14.09
N LYS A 96 -12.78 11.86 14.97
CA LYS A 96 -12.33 13.26 15.04
C LYS A 96 -10.83 13.44 15.30
N GLY A 97 -9.99 12.46 14.89
CA GLY A 97 -8.55 12.53 15.18
C GLY A 97 -8.23 12.30 16.66
N VAL A 98 -7.05 12.73 17.08
CA VAL A 98 -6.50 12.59 18.44
C VAL A 98 -6.36 13.94 19.12
N VAL A 99 -6.47 13.97 20.46
CA VAL A 99 -6.40 15.22 21.24
C VAL A 99 -4.99 15.56 21.75
N SER A 100 -4.09 14.59 21.75
CA SER A 100 -2.66 14.76 22.13
C SER A 100 -1.84 13.57 21.65
N GLU A 101 -0.52 13.66 21.73
CA GLU A 101 0.41 12.55 21.46
C GLU A 101 0.29 11.40 22.49
N HIS A 102 -0.47 11.58 23.54
CA HIS A 102 -0.76 10.58 24.57
C HIS A 102 -2.19 10.05 24.49
N ASP A 103 -2.92 10.40 23.43
CA ASP A 103 -4.30 9.93 23.24
C ASP A 103 -4.33 8.39 23.15
N PRO A 104 -5.21 7.72 23.93
CA PRO A 104 -5.37 6.29 23.89
C PRO A 104 -5.69 5.70 22.51
N LEU A 105 -6.24 6.50 21.58
CA LEU A 105 -6.52 6.06 20.21
C LEU A 105 -5.26 5.58 19.47
N PHE A 106 -4.07 6.11 19.79
CA PHE A 106 -2.83 5.56 19.24
C PHE A 106 -2.63 4.09 19.60
N ASN A 107 -2.99 3.71 20.84
CA ASN A 107 -2.93 2.30 21.24
C ASN A 107 -4.07 1.50 20.61
N PHE A 108 -5.31 1.98 20.69
CA PHE A 108 -6.49 1.21 20.28
C PHE A 108 -6.64 1.06 18.78
N SER A 109 -6.20 2.06 18.01
CA SER A 109 -6.34 2.04 16.55
C SER A 109 -5.03 1.70 15.81
N PHE A 110 -3.85 1.88 16.43
CA PHE A 110 -2.56 1.68 15.77
C PHE A 110 -1.69 0.62 16.43
N GLU A 111 -1.18 0.87 17.66
CA GLU A 111 -0.16 0.00 18.26
C GLU A 111 -0.67 -1.41 18.53
N ASN A 112 -1.91 -1.55 19.02
CA ASN A 112 -2.52 -2.84 19.36
C ASN A 112 -3.21 -3.52 18.17
N VAL A 113 -3.33 -2.84 17.02
CA VAL A 113 -3.96 -3.39 15.81
C VAL A 113 -2.89 -3.92 14.84
N TYR A 114 -1.88 -3.12 14.54
CA TYR A 114 -0.81 -3.50 13.60
C TYR A 114 0.38 -4.12 14.34
N THR A 115 0.13 -5.25 15.03
CA THR A 115 1.08 -5.90 15.95
C THR A 115 2.05 -6.86 15.28
N ALA A 116 1.79 -7.32 14.06
CA ALA A 116 2.63 -8.28 13.36
C ALA A 116 4.08 -7.80 13.29
N HIS A 117 5.05 -8.70 13.50
CA HIS A 117 6.47 -8.37 13.45
C HIS A 117 6.88 -7.72 12.11
N SER A 118 6.33 -8.21 11.00
CA SER A 118 6.56 -7.69 9.66
C SER A 118 6.04 -6.26 9.44
N LEU A 119 5.18 -5.74 10.32
CA LEU A 119 4.67 -4.36 10.31
C LEU A 119 5.36 -3.46 11.32
N GLN A 120 6.42 -3.92 12.00
CA GLN A 120 7.22 -3.14 12.94
C GLN A 120 8.29 -2.28 12.21
N CYS A 121 8.07 -1.98 10.93
CA CYS A 121 8.84 -1.05 10.11
C CYS A 121 8.35 0.40 10.29
N ASP A 122 9.01 1.33 9.59
CA ASP A 122 8.60 2.73 9.55
C ASP A 122 7.21 2.90 8.90
N TRP A 123 6.40 3.76 9.48
CA TRP A 123 5.16 4.26 8.90
C TRP A 123 5.31 5.74 8.58
N TYR A 124 4.95 6.14 7.38
CA TYR A 124 4.96 7.53 6.90
C TYR A 124 3.53 8.01 6.70
N PRO A 125 2.91 8.61 7.73
CA PRO A 125 1.53 9.06 7.66
C PRO A 125 1.41 10.48 7.10
N ILE A 126 0.24 10.76 6.54
CA ILE A 126 -0.28 12.09 6.30
C ILE A 126 -1.60 12.28 7.06
N LEU A 127 -2.08 13.52 7.14
CA LEU A 127 -3.37 13.84 7.73
C LEU A 127 -4.52 13.70 6.72
N GLY A 128 -5.67 13.20 7.20
CA GLY A 128 -6.94 13.25 6.51
C GLY A 128 -7.89 14.26 7.17
N ASN A 129 -9.11 14.40 6.65
CA ASN A 129 -10.07 15.37 7.17
C ASN A 129 -10.59 15.03 8.57
N HIS A 130 -10.70 13.75 8.93
CA HIS A 130 -11.07 13.34 10.28
C HIS A 130 -9.99 13.65 11.31
N ASP A 131 -8.73 13.62 10.92
CA ASP A 131 -7.59 13.98 11.79
C ASP A 131 -7.61 15.45 12.21
N TYR A 132 -8.28 16.31 11.42
CA TYR A 132 -8.50 17.72 11.73
C TYR A 132 -9.63 18.00 12.71
N GLY A 133 -10.38 16.98 13.10
CA GLY A 133 -11.49 17.13 14.04
C GLY A 133 -11.07 17.47 15.48
N SER A 134 -9.79 17.33 15.82
CA SER A 134 -9.20 17.62 17.14
C SER A 134 -7.86 18.33 16.99
N GLU A 135 -6.75 17.68 17.36
CA GLU A 135 -5.40 18.28 17.40
C GLU A 135 -4.49 17.58 16.38
N PRO A 136 -4.46 17.98 15.10
CA PRO A 136 -3.71 17.27 14.06
C PRO A 136 -2.18 17.24 14.33
N ASP A 137 -1.61 18.26 14.98
CA ASP A 137 -0.18 18.30 15.31
C ASP A 137 0.22 17.30 16.41
N ALA A 138 -0.74 16.70 17.11
CA ALA A 138 -0.48 15.58 18.01
C ALA A 138 0.13 14.39 17.28
N GLN A 139 -0.24 14.17 16.01
CA GLN A 139 0.33 13.11 15.19
C GLN A 139 1.79 13.37 14.82
N ILE A 140 2.17 14.64 14.62
CA ILE A 140 3.57 15.03 14.44
C ILE A 140 4.36 14.77 15.72
N ARG A 141 3.83 15.18 16.87
CA ARG A 141 4.47 14.97 18.19
C ARG A 141 4.59 13.50 18.56
N TYR A 142 3.64 12.65 18.10
CA TYR A 142 3.66 11.21 18.32
C TYR A 142 4.89 10.52 17.66
N SER A 143 5.50 11.12 16.66
CA SER A 143 6.78 10.66 16.09
C SER A 143 7.94 10.62 17.10
N LYS A 144 7.80 11.29 18.24
CA LYS A 144 8.75 11.22 19.37
C LYS A 144 8.40 10.12 20.38
N VAL A 145 7.21 9.56 20.29
CA VAL A 145 6.69 8.52 21.19
C VAL A 145 6.85 7.14 20.56
N SER A 146 6.41 6.98 19.32
CA SER A 146 6.50 5.70 18.61
C SER A 146 7.62 5.72 17.59
N ARG A 147 8.54 4.73 17.68
CA ARG A 147 9.62 4.57 16.70
C ARG A 147 9.13 4.29 15.28
N ARG A 148 7.90 3.77 15.15
CA ARG A 148 7.32 3.43 13.85
C ARG A 148 6.69 4.62 13.14
N TRP A 149 6.19 5.59 13.89
CA TRP A 149 5.44 6.73 13.38
C TRP A 149 6.38 7.85 12.95
N ASN A 150 6.52 8.08 11.66
CA ASN A 150 7.48 9.03 11.09
C ASN A 150 6.74 10.15 10.34
N MET A 151 6.24 11.14 11.08
CA MET A 151 5.56 12.34 10.56
C MET A 151 6.29 13.58 11.05
N PRO A 152 7.31 14.06 10.32
CA PRO A 152 8.15 15.17 10.80
C PRO A 152 7.46 16.54 10.77
N SER A 153 6.46 16.68 9.92
CA SER A 153 5.65 17.90 9.73
C SER A 153 4.36 17.55 9.01
N ARG A 154 3.44 18.51 8.84
CA ARG A 154 2.18 18.31 8.12
C ARG A 154 2.38 17.96 6.64
N TYR A 155 3.44 18.47 6.04
CA TYR A 155 3.88 18.08 4.69
C TYR A 155 5.40 17.96 4.67
N TYR A 156 5.92 16.99 3.94
CA TYR A 156 7.34 16.66 3.90
C TYR A 156 7.69 15.86 2.66
N SER A 157 8.97 15.67 2.39
CA SER A 157 9.42 14.81 1.29
C SER A 157 10.49 13.83 1.76
N LYS A 158 10.62 12.72 1.00
CA LYS A 158 11.61 11.69 1.25
C LYS A 158 12.08 11.10 -0.07
N GLU A 159 13.39 11.06 -0.28
CA GLU A 159 13.99 10.27 -1.34
C GLU A 159 14.38 8.89 -0.79
N VAL A 160 14.01 7.83 -1.50
CA VAL A 160 14.33 6.45 -1.15
C VAL A 160 15.14 5.83 -2.28
N SER A 161 16.31 5.29 -1.94
CA SER A 161 17.22 4.65 -2.90
C SER A 161 16.65 3.34 -3.42
N LEU A 162 16.81 3.10 -4.72
CA LEU A 162 16.54 1.81 -5.39
C LEU A 162 17.79 0.91 -5.45
N GLY A 163 18.80 1.20 -4.64
CA GLY A 163 20.08 0.50 -4.64
C GLY A 163 21.14 1.20 -5.49
N ALA A 164 22.37 0.71 -5.42
CA ALA A 164 23.51 1.31 -6.11
C ALA A 164 23.23 1.40 -7.62
N ASN A 165 23.36 2.62 -8.20
CA ASN A 165 23.19 2.93 -9.61
C ASN A 165 21.76 2.76 -10.17
N ASN A 166 20.76 2.45 -9.34
CA ASN A 166 19.37 2.26 -9.77
C ASN A 166 18.51 3.52 -9.59
N GLY A 167 19.08 4.60 -9.04
CA GLY A 167 18.37 5.85 -8.78
C GLY A 167 17.49 5.80 -7.54
N LYS A 168 16.48 6.67 -7.52
CA LYS A 168 15.64 6.91 -6.34
C LYS A 168 14.17 7.05 -6.70
N VAL A 169 13.31 6.89 -5.69
CA VAL A 169 11.92 7.34 -5.68
C VAL A 169 11.83 8.58 -4.81
N LEU A 170 11.25 9.65 -5.33
CA LEU A 170 10.87 10.83 -4.55
C LEU A 170 9.41 10.69 -4.11
N PHE A 171 9.20 10.65 -2.80
CA PHE A 171 7.88 10.77 -2.19
C PHE A 171 7.67 12.20 -1.69
N VAL A 172 6.54 12.81 -2.04
CA VAL A 172 6.13 14.15 -1.59
C VAL A 172 4.80 13.98 -0.85
N PHE A 173 4.85 14.01 0.47
CA PHE A 173 3.72 13.88 1.36
C PHE A 173 3.10 15.26 1.59
N ILE A 174 1.80 15.40 1.33
CA ILE A 174 1.11 16.69 1.36
C ILE A 174 -0.11 16.67 2.27
N ASP A 175 -0.39 17.80 2.89
CA ASP A 175 -1.58 18.03 3.68
C ASP A 175 -2.66 18.66 2.80
N THR A 176 -3.63 17.86 2.38
CA THR A 176 -4.65 18.30 1.44
C THR A 176 -5.80 19.05 2.08
N GLN A 177 -6.04 18.91 3.40
CA GLN A 177 -7.15 19.56 4.08
C GLN A 177 -7.09 21.10 3.98
N PRO A 178 -5.96 21.76 4.29
CA PRO A 178 -5.84 23.20 4.12
C PRO A 178 -5.97 23.67 2.68
N ILE A 179 -5.53 22.85 1.71
CA ILE A 179 -5.62 23.19 0.28
C ILE A 179 -7.07 23.17 -0.18
N VAL A 180 -7.83 22.12 0.18
CA VAL A 180 -9.24 21.97 -0.20
C VAL A 180 -10.10 23.09 0.37
N TYR A 181 -9.93 23.42 1.65
CA TYR A 181 -10.80 24.38 2.37
C TYR A 181 -10.18 25.78 2.51
N ASP A 182 -9.07 26.06 1.81
CA ASP A 182 -8.38 27.35 1.84
C ASP A 182 -8.16 27.89 3.27
N MET A 183 -7.66 27.01 4.15
CA MET A 183 -7.41 27.33 5.56
C MET A 183 -6.22 28.28 5.68
N LYS A 184 -6.49 29.59 5.71
CA LYS A 184 -5.47 30.66 5.64
C LYS A 184 -4.41 30.59 6.74
N ASP A 185 -4.79 30.18 7.94
CA ASP A 185 -3.91 29.96 9.08
C ASP A 185 -2.90 28.83 8.86
N GLN A 186 -3.13 27.94 7.89
CA GLN A 186 -2.26 26.84 7.49
C GLN A 186 -1.46 27.12 6.22
N GLU A 187 -1.48 28.33 5.70
CA GLU A 187 -0.72 28.82 4.55
C GLU A 187 -0.77 27.88 3.30
N PRO A 188 -1.97 27.50 2.77
CA PRO A 188 -2.07 26.53 1.69
C PRO A 188 -1.32 26.93 0.42
N GLN A 189 -1.21 28.22 0.12
CA GLN A 189 -0.45 28.71 -1.04
C GLN A 189 1.05 28.48 -0.89
N LYS A 190 1.59 28.61 0.33
CA LYS A 190 2.99 28.31 0.61
C LYS A 190 3.28 26.82 0.45
N GLN A 191 2.35 25.96 0.86
CA GLN A 191 2.47 24.52 0.63
C GLN A 191 2.44 24.19 -0.87
N LEU A 192 1.50 24.77 -1.65
CA LEU A 192 1.44 24.56 -3.10
C LEU A 192 2.73 24.97 -3.80
N GLU A 193 3.32 26.11 -3.42
CA GLU A 193 4.61 26.53 -3.96
C GLU A 193 5.74 25.59 -3.55
N TRP A 194 5.76 25.13 -2.30
CA TRP A 194 6.72 24.13 -1.84
C TRP A 194 6.62 22.82 -2.62
N ILE A 195 5.39 22.33 -2.92
CA ILE A 195 5.17 21.12 -3.75
C ILE A 195 5.82 21.31 -5.12
N LYS A 196 5.55 22.45 -5.80
CA LYS A 196 6.13 22.75 -7.12
C LYS A 196 7.65 22.76 -7.07
N GLN A 197 8.22 23.45 -6.09
CA GLN A 197 9.68 23.56 -5.94
C GLN A 197 10.31 22.20 -5.66
N THR A 198 9.75 21.42 -4.75
CA THR A 198 10.25 20.08 -4.40
C THR A 198 10.25 19.16 -5.61
N LEU A 199 9.17 19.14 -6.39
CA LEU A 199 9.08 18.33 -7.60
C LEU A 199 10.02 18.78 -8.71
N LYS A 200 10.19 20.09 -8.88
CA LYS A 200 11.08 20.71 -9.89
C LYS A 200 12.57 20.50 -9.56
N GLN A 201 12.91 20.55 -8.27
CA GLN A 201 14.28 20.39 -7.77
C GLN A 201 14.66 18.92 -7.49
N ALA A 202 13.80 17.98 -7.87
CA ALA A 202 14.11 16.56 -7.75
C ALA A 202 15.47 16.23 -8.38
N SER A 203 16.26 15.45 -7.67
CA SER A 203 17.60 15.03 -8.12
C SER A 203 17.53 14.34 -9.48
N PRO A 204 18.52 14.48 -10.38
CA PRO A 204 18.53 13.84 -11.71
C PRO A 204 18.47 12.32 -11.67
N ASP A 205 18.81 11.69 -10.55
CA ASP A 205 18.73 10.25 -10.33
C ASP A 205 17.35 9.77 -9.82
N VAL A 206 16.39 10.68 -9.62
CA VAL A 206 15.01 10.31 -9.33
C VAL A 206 14.36 9.65 -10.54
N LYS A 207 13.96 8.40 -10.38
CA LYS A 207 13.29 7.59 -11.42
C LYS A 207 11.78 7.73 -11.34
N TRP A 208 11.23 7.80 -10.13
CA TRP A 208 9.79 7.85 -9.90
C TRP A 208 9.45 9.01 -8.95
N LYS A 209 8.38 9.73 -9.28
CA LYS A 209 7.81 10.79 -8.44
C LYS A 209 6.44 10.34 -7.95
N VAL A 210 6.27 10.23 -6.64
CA VAL A 210 5.02 9.85 -5.98
C VAL A 210 4.59 11.00 -5.08
N VAL A 211 3.43 11.56 -5.33
CA VAL A 211 2.78 12.51 -4.41
C VAL A 211 1.78 11.73 -3.57
N VAL A 212 1.77 11.95 -2.26
CA VAL A 212 0.89 11.29 -1.31
C VAL A 212 0.03 12.35 -0.65
N GLY A 213 -1.28 12.29 -0.87
CA GLY A 213 -2.27 13.19 -0.28
C GLY A 213 -3.49 12.41 0.17
N HIS A 214 -4.40 13.03 0.95
CA HIS A 214 -5.60 12.33 1.40
C HIS A 214 -6.74 12.42 0.37
N HIS A 215 -7.10 13.63 -0.07
CA HIS A 215 -8.21 13.83 -0.98
C HIS A 215 -7.85 13.50 -2.43
N PRO A 216 -8.60 12.62 -3.11
CA PRO A 216 -8.36 12.26 -4.50
C PRO A 216 -8.87 13.36 -5.46
N HIS A 217 -8.10 13.65 -6.50
CA HIS A 217 -8.53 14.62 -7.52
C HIS A 217 -9.46 14.03 -8.60
N TYR A 218 -9.57 12.70 -8.65
CA TYR A 218 -10.56 11.93 -9.40
C TYR A 218 -10.94 10.68 -8.58
N THR A 219 -12.19 10.26 -8.69
CA THR A 219 -12.68 9.03 -8.05
C THR A 219 -13.85 8.48 -8.83
N VAL A 220 -14.23 7.22 -8.58
CA VAL A 220 -15.51 6.64 -9.00
C VAL A 220 -16.38 6.25 -7.80
N GLY A 221 -16.02 6.74 -6.62
CA GLY A 221 -16.83 6.64 -5.41
C GLY A 221 -17.90 7.73 -5.30
N PRO A 222 -18.57 7.83 -4.15
CA PRO A 222 -19.66 8.81 -3.93
C PRO A 222 -19.24 10.27 -4.10
N ARG A 223 -17.93 10.57 -3.92
CA ARG A 223 -17.41 11.95 -3.92
C ARG A 223 -17.02 12.48 -5.30
N ILE A 224 -17.36 11.78 -6.38
CA ILE A 224 -16.99 12.14 -7.77
C ILE A 224 -17.28 13.61 -8.15
N LYS A 225 -18.30 14.22 -7.57
CA LYS A 225 -18.73 15.61 -7.81
C LYS A 225 -18.67 16.46 -6.54
N ASN A 226 -18.11 15.97 -5.46
CA ASN A 226 -18.03 16.71 -4.22
C ASN A 226 -17.03 17.87 -4.31
N TYR A 227 -17.24 18.85 -3.46
CA TYR A 227 -16.43 20.06 -3.38
C TYR A 227 -14.94 19.74 -3.21
N ASP A 228 -14.62 18.85 -2.27
CA ASP A 228 -13.24 18.42 -1.96
C ASP A 228 -12.51 17.82 -3.17
N THR A 229 -13.14 16.91 -3.91
CA THR A 229 -12.59 16.32 -5.13
C THR A 229 -12.37 17.38 -6.21
N LEU A 230 -13.29 18.34 -6.37
CA LEU A 230 -13.19 19.38 -7.38
C LEU A 230 -12.10 20.41 -7.04
N GLU A 231 -12.03 20.86 -5.78
CA GLU A 231 -11.01 21.84 -5.37
C GLU A 231 -9.59 21.25 -5.39
N ILE A 232 -9.40 20.01 -4.91
CA ILE A 232 -8.08 19.39 -5.00
C ILE A 232 -7.65 19.13 -6.45
N ARG A 233 -8.60 18.80 -7.34
CA ARG A 233 -8.34 18.68 -8.78
C ARG A 233 -7.84 20.02 -9.35
N LYS A 234 -8.55 21.10 -9.07
CA LYS A 234 -8.19 22.45 -9.49
C LYS A 234 -6.81 22.88 -8.98
N ALA A 235 -6.49 22.55 -7.73
CA ALA A 235 -5.23 22.94 -7.11
C ALA A 235 -4.04 22.13 -7.62
N LEU A 236 -4.19 20.82 -7.82
CA LEU A 236 -3.05 19.91 -8.05
C LEU A 236 -2.87 19.46 -9.49
N SER A 237 -3.93 19.34 -10.33
CA SER A 237 -3.78 18.68 -11.65
C SER A 237 -2.65 19.25 -12.48
N THR A 238 -2.57 20.58 -12.61
CA THR A 238 -1.50 21.24 -13.37
C THR A 238 -0.13 20.98 -12.75
N ILE A 239 -0.02 21.03 -11.43
CA ILE A 239 1.26 20.79 -10.73
C ILE A 239 1.75 19.36 -10.98
N LEU A 240 0.85 18.36 -10.87
CA LEU A 240 1.19 16.96 -11.10
C LEU A 240 1.66 16.71 -12.54
N GLU A 241 0.92 17.24 -13.52
CA GLU A 241 1.20 17.03 -14.95
C GLU A 241 2.47 17.74 -15.41
N GLU A 242 2.66 19.01 -15.09
CA GLU A 242 3.85 19.80 -15.48
C GLU A 242 5.14 19.21 -14.90
N ASN A 243 5.07 18.64 -13.69
CA ASN A 243 6.22 18.05 -13.03
C ASN A 243 6.39 16.55 -13.31
N LYS A 244 5.57 15.96 -14.21
CA LYS A 244 5.61 14.55 -14.58
C LYS A 244 5.57 13.65 -13.34
N VAL A 245 4.61 13.90 -12.46
CA VAL A 245 4.37 13.04 -11.31
C VAL A 245 3.79 11.71 -11.80
N ASP A 246 4.46 10.62 -11.50
CA ASP A 246 4.05 9.30 -11.99
C ASP A 246 2.80 8.81 -11.27
N ILE A 247 2.74 9.02 -9.95
CA ILE A 247 1.68 8.51 -9.09
C ILE A 247 1.19 9.60 -8.12
N TYR A 248 -0.13 9.74 -8.01
CA TYR A 248 -0.80 10.39 -6.89
C TYR A 248 -1.51 9.32 -6.06
N LEU A 249 -1.07 9.11 -4.82
CA LEU A 249 -1.55 8.09 -3.91
C LEU A 249 -2.42 8.72 -2.83
N THR A 250 -3.65 8.20 -2.62
CA THR A 250 -4.65 8.84 -1.75
C THR A 250 -5.51 7.85 -0.96
N GLY A 251 -6.31 8.38 -0.03
CA GLY A 251 -7.41 7.74 0.69
C GLY A 251 -8.75 8.42 0.43
N HIS A 252 -9.48 8.75 1.50
CA HIS A 252 -10.72 9.51 1.54
C HIS A 252 -11.96 8.79 0.95
N GLU A 253 -11.81 8.11 -0.16
CA GLU A 253 -12.80 7.18 -0.67
C GLU A 253 -12.50 5.80 -0.09
N HIS A 254 -13.42 5.27 0.69
CA HIS A 254 -13.26 4.01 1.40
C HIS A 254 -13.39 2.81 0.44
N SER A 255 -12.44 2.71 -0.46
CA SER A 255 -12.40 1.72 -1.54
C SER A 255 -10.98 1.58 -2.08
N LEU A 256 -10.75 0.60 -2.95
CA LEU A 256 -9.51 0.42 -3.69
C LEU A 256 -9.74 0.81 -5.14
N GLN A 257 -9.00 1.80 -5.67
CA GLN A 257 -9.20 2.27 -7.03
C GLN A 257 -7.87 2.53 -7.75
N HIS A 258 -7.82 2.20 -9.05
CA HIS A 258 -6.82 2.70 -9.99
C HIS A 258 -7.52 3.57 -11.02
N ILE A 259 -7.24 4.84 -10.98
CA ILE A 259 -7.84 5.87 -11.82
C ILE A 259 -6.76 6.43 -12.75
N LYS A 260 -7.06 6.53 -14.04
CA LYS A 260 -6.16 7.07 -15.05
C LYS A 260 -6.94 7.97 -15.99
N PRO A 261 -7.12 9.25 -15.62
CA PRO A 261 -7.62 10.26 -16.56
C PRO A 261 -6.58 10.52 -17.66
N GLU A 262 -6.91 11.40 -18.59
CA GLU A 262 -5.93 11.90 -19.55
C GLU A 262 -4.75 12.55 -18.83
N GLY A 263 -3.56 12.46 -19.43
CA GLY A 263 -2.32 13.00 -18.86
C GLY A 263 -1.32 11.92 -18.43
N HIS A 264 -0.31 12.32 -17.66
CA HIS A 264 0.79 11.45 -17.23
C HIS A 264 0.46 10.68 -15.95
N THR A 265 -0.11 11.36 -14.96
CA THR A 265 -0.25 10.86 -13.58
C THR A 265 -1.25 9.72 -13.46
N HIS A 266 -0.87 8.65 -12.79
CA HIS A 266 -1.76 7.59 -12.30
C HIS A 266 -2.23 7.91 -10.89
N LEU A 267 -3.51 7.73 -10.60
CA LEU A 267 -4.06 7.89 -9.26
C LEU A 267 -4.39 6.52 -8.67
N PHE A 268 -3.87 6.24 -7.49
CA PHE A 268 -4.23 5.09 -6.68
C PHE A 268 -4.92 5.55 -5.40
N ILE A 269 -6.10 4.99 -5.12
CA ILE A 269 -6.87 5.24 -3.90
C ILE A 269 -6.84 3.97 -3.06
N SER A 270 -6.26 4.04 -1.87
CA SER A 270 -6.11 2.94 -0.92
C SER A 270 -6.78 3.27 0.41
N GLY A 271 -8.07 3.65 0.37
CA GLY A 271 -8.85 4.07 1.52
C GLY A 271 -9.75 2.98 2.12
N ALA A 272 -9.47 1.70 1.84
CA ALA A 272 -10.32 0.59 2.28
C ALA A 272 -9.84 -0.08 3.57
N GLY A 273 -9.16 0.67 4.45
CA GLY A 273 -8.56 0.16 5.70
C GLY A 273 -9.58 -0.25 6.77
N SER A 274 -10.82 0.24 6.66
CA SER A 274 -11.92 -0.08 7.58
C SER A 274 -13.27 0.01 6.88
N GLU A 275 -14.14 0.96 7.23
CA GLU A 275 -15.46 1.17 6.62
C GLU A 275 -15.37 1.31 5.10
N LEU A 276 -16.42 0.90 4.38
CA LEU A 276 -16.45 0.92 2.92
C LEU A 276 -17.48 1.91 2.36
N THR A 277 -17.17 2.46 1.19
CA THR A 277 -18.08 3.20 0.31
C THR A 277 -18.26 2.49 -1.02
N PRO A 278 -19.43 2.63 -1.68
CA PRO A 278 -19.65 2.01 -2.98
C PRO A 278 -18.80 2.63 -4.09
N VAL A 279 -18.59 1.89 -5.18
CA VAL A 279 -17.93 2.37 -6.39
C VAL A 279 -18.86 2.27 -7.60
N THR A 280 -18.70 3.23 -8.53
CA THR A 280 -19.48 3.26 -9.79
C THR A 280 -18.67 2.59 -10.89
N SER A 281 -19.29 1.64 -11.59
CA SER A 281 -18.70 0.97 -12.75
C SER A 281 -18.90 1.76 -14.05
N GLY A 282 -18.12 1.41 -15.10
CA GLY A 282 -18.31 1.95 -16.46
C GLY A 282 -17.80 3.37 -16.68
N VAL A 283 -17.06 3.93 -15.74
CA VAL A 283 -16.42 5.26 -15.89
C VAL A 283 -15.13 5.11 -16.69
N SER A 284 -14.99 5.83 -17.79
CA SER A 284 -13.93 5.66 -18.80
C SER A 284 -12.50 5.79 -18.27
N TYR A 285 -12.26 6.62 -17.26
CA TYR A 285 -10.96 6.81 -16.64
C TYR A 285 -10.66 5.83 -15.49
N SER A 286 -11.60 4.95 -15.11
CA SER A 286 -11.36 3.91 -14.12
C SER A 286 -10.71 2.70 -14.78
N ARG A 287 -9.58 2.26 -14.25
CA ARG A 287 -8.90 1.02 -14.64
C ARG A 287 -9.29 -0.13 -13.73
N PHE A 288 -9.55 0.20 -12.46
CA PHE A 288 -10.01 -0.73 -11.45
C PHE A 288 -10.71 0.05 -10.33
N ALA A 289 -11.75 -0.54 -9.76
CA ALA A 289 -12.37 -0.05 -8.52
C ALA A 289 -13.07 -1.22 -7.81
N ALA A 290 -12.86 -1.30 -6.49
CA ALA A 290 -13.50 -2.31 -5.64
C ALA A 290 -13.91 -1.71 -4.29
N SER A 291 -15.15 -1.94 -3.90
CA SER A 291 -15.67 -1.71 -2.55
C SER A 291 -15.43 -2.96 -1.72
N GLU A 292 -14.18 -3.22 -1.38
CA GLU A 292 -13.73 -4.35 -0.57
C GLU A 292 -12.59 -3.90 0.34
N ASN A 293 -12.62 -4.33 1.61
CA ASN A 293 -11.56 -4.02 2.57
C ASN A 293 -10.22 -4.60 2.13
N GLY A 294 -9.17 -3.79 2.30
CA GLY A 294 -7.84 -4.17 1.88
C GLY A 294 -6.88 -2.99 1.84
N TYR A 295 -5.81 -3.18 1.12
CA TYR A 295 -4.70 -2.24 0.98
C TYR A 295 -4.03 -2.40 -0.39
N MET A 296 -3.11 -1.48 -0.70
CA MET A 296 -2.27 -1.60 -1.89
C MET A 296 -0.83 -1.93 -1.50
N TYR A 297 -0.26 -2.90 -2.18
CA TYR A 297 1.15 -3.28 -2.09
C TYR A 297 1.88 -2.84 -3.34
N PHE A 298 3.07 -2.28 -3.18
CA PHE A 298 3.90 -1.76 -4.25
C PHE A 298 5.28 -2.42 -4.24
N ALA A 299 5.78 -2.74 -5.44
CA ALA A 299 7.12 -3.22 -5.68
C ALA A 299 7.76 -2.40 -6.80
N VAL A 300 8.94 -1.83 -6.55
CA VAL A 300 9.52 -0.78 -7.40
C VAL A 300 10.98 -1.09 -7.73
N ASN A 301 11.36 -0.91 -8.98
CA ASN A 301 12.72 -0.82 -9.44
C ASN A 301 12.92 0.41 -10.36
N ALA A 302 14.09 0.56 -10.96
CA ALA A 302 14.38 1.72 -11.80
C ALA A 302 13.50 1.85 -13.05
N LYS A 303 12.92 0.74 -13.53
CA LYS A 303 12.16 0.66 -14.80
C LYS A 303 10.68 0.36 -14.60
N GLN A 304 10.32 -0.24 -13.48
CA GLN A 304 8.97 -0.74 -13.23
C GLN A 304 8.48 -0.36 -11.84
N PHE A 305 7.21 -0.02 -11.80
CA PHE A 305 6.45 0.26 -10.58
C PHE A 305 5.21 -0.63 -10.60
N ASN A 306 5.28 -1.77 -9.92
CA ASN A 306 4.19 -2.73 -9.83
C ASN A 306 3.30 -2.39 -8.63
N MET A 307 1.99 -2.50 -8.81
CA MET A 307 0.99 -2.34 -7.76
C MET A 307 0.04 -3.52 -7.74
N LYS A 308 -0.26 -4.01 -6.54
CA LYS A 308 -1.30 -5.02 -6.27
C LYS A 308 -2.31 -4.46 -5.28
N ALA A 309 -3.60 -4.50 -5.63
CA ALA A 309 -4.69 -4.30 -4.68
C ALA A 309 -4.97 -5.65 -4.01
N VAL A 310 -4.80 -5.72 -2.69
CA VAL A 310 -4.91 -6.96 -1.90
C VAL A 310 -6.08 -6.83 -0.93
N SER A 311 -7.00 -7.80 -0.96
CA SER A 311 -8.14 -7.83 -0.04
C SER A 311 -7.73 -8.28 1.36
N TYR A 312 -8.59 -8.03 2.35
CA TYR A 312 -8.43 -8.55 3.71
C TYR A 312 -8.41 -10.09 3.81
N LYS A 313 -8.80 -10.80 2.74
CA LYS A 313 -8.71 -12.27 2.60
C LYS A 313 -7.40 -12.74 1.98
N GLY A 314 -6.53 -11.81 1.52
CA GLY A 314 -5.27 -12.11 0.86
C GLY A 314 -5.37 -12.33 -0.65
N ASN A 315 -6.53 -12.11 -1.24
CA ASN A 315 -6.70 -12.22 -2.69
C ASN A 315 -6.14 -10.96 -3.38
N VAL A 316 -5.38 -11.14 -4.44
CA VAL A 316 -5.02 -10.05 -5.35
C VAL A 316 -6.24 -9.75 -6.23
N LEU A 317 -6.88 -8.61 -5.96
CA LEU A 317 -8.06 -8.15 -6.70
C LEU A 317 -7.70 -7.54 -8.04
N TYR A 318 -6.54 -6.91 -8.10
CA TYR A 318 -6.04 -6.23 -9.28
C TYR A 318 -4.52 -6.08 -9.22
N GLU A 319 -3.88 -6.15 -10.36
CA GLU A 319 -2.45 -5.90 -10.51
C GLU A 319 -2.18 -5.06 -11.76
N THR A 320 -1.22 -4.14 -11.66
CA THR A 320 -0.75 -3.35 -12.78
C THR A 320 0.72 -2.99 -12.62
N THR A 321 1.41 -2.78 -13.74
CA THR A 321 2.81 -2.34 -13.76
C THR A 321 2.94 -1.12 -14.65
N LEU A 322 3.48 -0.04 -14.10
CA LEU A 322 3.91 1.13 -14.84
C LEU A 322 5.36 0.91 -15.28
N SER A 323 5.71 1.31 -16.51
CA SER A 323 7.05 1.12 -17.08
C SER A 323 7.62 2.43 -17.61
N LYS A 324 8.95 2.58 -17.52
CA LYS A 324 9.75 3.69 -18.10
C LYS A 324 10.78 3.17 -19.09
#